data_0b54c85295e115b3db6bf8b5e4ebc0c2
#
_entry.id   0b54c85295e115b3db6bf8b5e4ebc0c2
#
_cell.length_a   1.000
_cell.length_b   1.000
_cell.length_c   1.000
_cell.angle_alpha   90.00
_cell.angle_beta   90.00
_cell.angle_gamma   90.00
#
_symmetry.space_group_name_H-M   'P 1'
#
loop_
_entity.id
_entity.type
_entity.pdbx_description
1 polymer ?
#
loop_
_entity_poly.entity_id
_entity_poly.type
_entity_poly.pdbx_seq_one_letter_code
_entity_poly.pdbx_strand_id
1 'polypeptide(L)'
;TGTGAVMGSKNIKAIAFWGRRKKTFADPEVLKNFARSLAATGKDDAGVQAYKSKGTPMLVDIMNNAGGFPTRYWQKGKFEGADKINAGALHERCDVKSNACLKCFMACGRLSTVKTGRHKGLTIEGPEYETIYAFGGLCELDSIEEIMHLNDLCDRLGVDTITAGNLAGLTIEAVRQGRIDYPIDYGQAESVARLVEDIAARRGIGDTLARGICFAAEEWGMADQAIHVKGLEPAGYDPRVLKGMGLAYGSSDRGACHLRATFYKPELAGIVDKDVIPGKAAVFAEWEDRLTLFDTFVLCRFYRDLYQWDQLAEILRGTTGLDLDAAGMRRIAATV
;
A
#
# COMPACT_ATOMS: atom_id res chain seq x y z
N THR A 1 -3.69 0.51 -8.90
CA THR A 1 -3.12 1.30 -9.98
C THR A 1 -3.99 1.35 -11.25
N GLY A 2 -4.88 0.40 -11.46
CA GLY A 2 -5.92 0.45 -12.50
C GLY A 2 -5.46 0.29 -13.96
N THR A 3 -4.17 0.04 -14.23
CA THR A 3 -3.68 -0.11 -15.62
C THR A 3 -4.34 -1.29 -16.35
N GLY A 4 -4.62 -2.38 -15.65
CA GLY A 4 -5.37 -3.52 -16.20
C GLY A 4 -6.79 -3.16 -16.61
N ALA A 5 -7.48 -2.37 -15.78
CA ALA A 5 -8.81 -1.85 -16.11
C ALA A 5 -8.78 -0.92 -17.33
N VAL A 6 -7.77 -0.06 -17.44
CA VAL A 6 -7.56 0.80 -18.63
C VAL A 6 -7.32 -0.05 -19.90
N MET A 7 -6.49 -1.09 -19.82
CA MET A 7 -6.29 -2.02 -20.93
C MET A 7 -7.59 -2.73 -21.31
N GLY A 8 -8.32 -3.24 -20.32
CA GLY A 8 -9.62 -3.90 -20.51
C GLY A 8 -10.65 -2.99 -21.19
N SER A 9 -10.76 -1.72 -20.77
CA SER A 9 -11.66 -0.74 -21.38
C SER A 9 -11.34 -0.45 -22.84
N LYS A 10 -10.13 -0.75 -23.28
CA LYS A 10 -9.65 -0.61 -24.67
C LYS A 10 -9.61 -1.95 -25.43
N ASN A 11 -10.16 -3.02 -24.84
CA ASN A 11 -10.11 -4.38 -25.38
C ASN A 11 -8.69 -4.90 -25.63
N ILE A 12 -7.69 -4.41 -24.86
CA ILE A 12 -6.30 -4.86 -24.92
C ILE A 12 -6.09 -5.92 -23.86
N LYS A 13 -5.82 -7.15 -24.27
CA LYS A 13 -5.56 -8.26 -23.36
C LYS A 13 -4.11 -8.34 -22.89
N ALA A 14 -3.18 -8.03 -23.76
CA ALA A 14 -1.75 -8.09 -23.49
C ALA A 14 -0.97 -7.18 -24.43
N ILE A 15 0.19 -6.72 -23.96
CA ILE A 15 1.20 -6.03 -24.79
C ILE A 15 2.50 -6.81 -24.64
N ALA A 16 3.06 -7.29 -25.75
CA ALA A 16 4.32 -7.99 -25.78
C ALA A 16 5.43 -7.09 -26.32
N PHE A 17 6.54 -7.04 -25.61
CA PHE A 17 7.75 -6.32 -26.04
C PHE A 17 8.87 -7.33 -26.24
N TRP A 18 9.61 -7.21 -27.34
CA TRP A 18 10.82 -7.99 -27.57
C TRP A 18 11.89 -7.14 -28.22
N GLY A 19 13.16 -7.53 -28.06
CA GLY A 19 14.28 -6.85 -28.70
C GLY A 19 15.52 -7.72 -28.70
N ARG A 20 16.39 -7.47 -29.68
CA ARG A 20 17.68 -8.15 -29.84
C ARG A 20 18.87 -7.33 -29.31
N ARG A 21 18.65 -6.03 -29.01
CA ARG A 21 19.71 -5.16 -28.48
C ARG A 21 20.00 -5.54 -27.03
N LYS A 22 21.26 -5.86 -26.75
CA LYS A 22 21.71 -6.05 -25.36
C LYS A 22 21.69 -4.71 -24.64
N LYS A 23 21.28 -4.73 -23.36
CA LYS A 23 21.44 -3.55 -22.49
C LYS A 23 22.92 -3.28 -22.28
N THR A 24 23.31 -2.03 -22.46
CA THR A 24 24.67 -1.56 -22.16
C THR A 24 24.59 -0.71 -20.88
N PHE A 25 25.57 -0.91 -20.02
CA PHE A 25 25.73 -0.12 -18.80
C PHE A 25 27.08 0.63 -18.92
N ALA A 26 27.18 1.79 -18.29
CA ALA A 26 28.40 2.57 -18.30
C ALA A 26 29.54 1.82 -17.60
N ASP A 27 29.27 1.21 -16.45
CA ASP A 27 30.20 0.36 -15.71
C ASP A 27 29.49 -0.89 -15.14
N PRO A 28 29.46 -2.01 -15.88
CA PRO A 28 28.84 -3.25 -15.42
C PRO A 28 29.49 -3.87 -14.18
N GLU A 29 30.78 -3.65 -13.94
CA GLU A 29 31.47 -4.21 -12.77
C GLU A 29 31.10 -3.46 -11.49
N VAL A 30 30.92 -2.15 -11.52
CA VAL A 30 30.37 -1.38 -10.42
C VAL A 30 28.99 -1.95 -10.02
N LEU A 31 28.09 -2.12 -10.99
CA LEU A 31 26.75 -2.66 -10.71
C LEU A 31 26.78 -4.08 -10.17
N LYS A 32 27.67 -4.93 -10.66
CA LYS A 32 27.83 -6.30 -10.19
C LYS A 32 28.36 -6.36 -8.75
N ASN A 33 29.33 -5.52 -8.43
CA ASN A 33 29.89 -5.42 -7.08
C ASN A 33 28.87 -4.84 -6.11
N PHE A 34 28.16 -3.80 -6.52
CA PHE A 34 27.04 -3.23 -5.78
C PHE A 34 25.96 -4.29 -5.44
N ALA A 35 25.50 -5.05 -6.45
CA ALA A 35 24.49 -6.08 -6.25
C ALA A 35 24.95 -7.19 -5.28
N ARG A 36 26.23 -7.57 -5.34
CA ARG A 36 26.83 -8.57 -4.42
C ARG A 36 26.90 -8.04 -2.99
N SER A 37 27.40 -6.82 -2.81
CA SER A 37 27.50 -6.16 -1.51
C SER A 37 26.13 -6.01 -0.88
N LEU A 38 25.16 -5.52 -1.64
CA LEU A 38 23.79 -5.36 -1.19
C LEU A 38 23.13 -6.68 -0.76
N ALA A 39 23.34 -7.75 -1.55
CA ALA A 39 22.79 -9.06 -1.22
C ALA A 39 23.44 -9.64 0.05
N ALA A 40 24.74 -9.40 0.26
CA ALA A 40 25.45 -9.83 1.47
C ALA A 40 24.94 -9.08 2.71
N THR A 41 24.83 -7.74 2.63
CA THR A 41 24.29 -6.91 3.72
C THR A 41 22.83 -7.24 4.01
N GLY A 42 22.01 -7.36 2.97
CA GLY A 42 20.57 -7.63 3.10
C GLY A 42 20.26 -9.01 3.68
N LYS A 43 21.18 -9.97 3.58
CA LYS A 43 20.99 -11.31 4.15
C LYS A 43 20.81 -11.28 5.68
N ASP A 44 21.52 -10.39 6.34
CA ASP A 44 21.54 -10.30 7.82
C ASP A 44 20.72 -9.09 8.33
N ASP A 45 20.13 -8.29 7.44
CA ASP A 45 19.29 -7.16 7.79
C ASP A 45 17.95 -7.62 8.38
N ALA A 46 17.62 -7.16 9.59
CA ALA A 46 16.42 -7.55 10.31
C ALA A 46 15.12 -7.16 9.59
N GLY A 47 15.10 -6.00 8.91
CA GLY A 47 13.97 -5.54 8.12
C GLY A 47 13.73 -6.43 6.90
N VAL A 48 14.82 -6.79 6.19
CA VAL A 48 14.76 -7.74 5.06
C VAL A 48 14.23 -9.10 5.52
N GLN A 49 14.72 -9.63 6.64
CA GLN A 49 14.24 -10.90 7.19
C GLN A 49 12.78 -10.85 7.63
N ALA A 50 12.34 -9.72 8.20
CA ALA A 50 10.94 -9.52 8.57
C ALA A 50 10.02 -9.52 7.32
N TYR A 51 10.40 -8.78 6.27
CA TYR A 51 9.67 -8.81 5.00
C TYR A 51 9.68 -10.21 4.35
N LYS A 52 10.81 -10.88 4.36
CA LYS A 52 10.96 -12.23 3.79
C LYS A 52 10.10 -13.26 4.49
N SER A 53 10.00 -13.20 5.81
CA SER A 53 9.25 -14.17 6.63
C SER A 53 7.76 -13.85 6.72
N LYS A 54 7.40 -12.58 6.97
CA LYS A 54 6.04 -12.16 7.29
C LYS A 54 5.35 -11.34 6.19
N GLY A 55 6.13 -10.70 5.28
CA GLY A 55 5.59 -9.76 4.31
C GLY A 55 5.03 -8.49 4.98
N THR A 56 4.26 -7.71 4.23
CA THR A 56 3.59 -6.51 4.74
C THR A 56 2.53 -6.78 5.81
N PRO A 57 1.87 -7.97 5.90
CA PRO A 57 0.93 -8.25 6.99
C PRO A 57 1.50 -8.05 8.41
N MET A 58 2.84 -8.05 8.58
CA MET A 58 3.46 -7.70 9.88
C MET A 58 3.11 -6.29 10.37
N LEU A 59 2.74 -5.40 9.46
CA LEU A 59 2.38 -4.02 9.79
C LEU A 59 1.05 -3.93 10.57
N VAL A 60 0.19 -4.95 10.53
CA VAL A 60 -1.04 -5.00 11.32
C VAL A 60 -0.72 -4.85 12.81
N ASP A 61 0.18 -5.70 13.33
CA ASP A 61 0.58 -5.65 14.73
C ASP A 61 1.29 -4.32 15.08
N ILE A 62 2.18 -3.87 14.21
CA ILE A 62 2.96 -2.64 14.41
C ILE A 62 2.02 -1.44 14.52
N MET A 63 1.10 -1.30 13.57
CA MET A 63 0.16 -0.18 13.53
C MET A 63 -0.89 -0.26 14.62
N ASN A 64 -1.40 -1.46 14.91
CA ASN A 64 -2.39 -1.65 15.98
C ASN A 64 -1.79 -1.34 17.36
N ASN A 65 -0.56 -1.78 17.62
CA ASN A 65 0.15 -1.47 18.88
C ASN A 65 0.46 0.02 19.00
N ALA A 66 0.80 0.69 17.91
CA ALA A 66 1.03 2.13 17.88
C ALA A 66 -0.27 2.96 18.03
N GLY A 67 -1.44 2.34 17.93
CA GLY A 67 -2.73 3.04 17.94
C GLY A 67 -3.05 3.76 16.62
N GLY A 68 -2.35 3.41 15.55
CA GLY A 68 -2.46 4.02 14.24
C GLY A 68 -3.06 3.11 13.15
N PHE A 69 -3.72 2.00 13.55
CA PHE A 69 -4.43 1.09 12.65
C PHE A 69 -5.85 1.58 12.43
N PRO A 70 -6.17 2.21 11.27
CA PRO A 70 -7.48 2.81 11.06
C PRO A 70 -8.58 1.75 11.16
N THR A 71 -9.53 2.00 12.05
CA THR A 71 -10.58 1.04 12.39
C THR A 71 -11.94 1.73 12.37
N ARG A 72 -13.00 0.98 11.99
CA ARG A 72 -14.37 1.45 12.00
C ARG A 72 -14.51 2.80 11.28
N TYR A 73 -14.24 2.77 9.98
CA TYR A 73 -14.19 3.96 9.13
C TYR A 73 -13.47 5.15 9.78
N TRP A 74 -12.21 4.94 10.22
CA TRP A 74 -11.33 5.95 10.85
C TRP A 74 -11.79 6.47 12.21
N GLN A 75 -12.82 5.89 12.84
CA GLN A 75 -13.29 6.34 14.17
C GLN A 75 -12.36 5.88 15.30
N LYS A 76 -11.67 4.77 15.10
CA LYS A 76 -10.74 4.18 16.08
C LYS A 76 -9.36 3.98 15.45
N GLY A 77 -8.33 3.97 16.29
CA GLY A 77 -6.94 3.67 15.90
C GLY A 77 -6.45 2.28 16.28
N LYS A 78 -7.35 1.45 16.85
CA LYS A 78 -7.06 0.06 17.23
C LYS A 78 -8.22 -0.85 16.89
N PHE A 79 -7.91 -2.02 16.38
CA PHE A 79 -8.84 -3.09 16.08
C PHE A 79 -8.66 -4.25 17.09
N GLU A 80 -9.70 -4.64 17.77
CA GLU A 80 -9.66 -5.71 18.77
C GLU A 80 -9.42 -7.09 18.12
N GLY A 81 -9.88 -7.28 16.87
CA GLY A 81 -9.69 -8.51 16.09
C GLY A 81 -8.36 -8.56 15.30
N ALA A 82 -7.40 -7.69 15.57
CA ALA A 82 -6.15 -7.60 14.79
C ALA A 82 -5.33 -8.91 14.81
N ASP A 83 -5.37 -9.66 15.91
CA ASP A 83 -4.72 -10.97 16.05
C ASP A 83 -5.28 -12.04 15.10
N LYS A 84 -6.53 -11.89 14.65
CA LYS A 84 -7.20 -12.79 13.70
C LYS A 84 -6.89 -12.50 12.23
N ILE A 85 -6.28 -11.35 11.94
CA ILE A 85 -6.02 -10.87 10.58
C ILE A 85 -4.55 -10.48 10.33
N ASN A 86 -3.68 -10.64 11.31
CA ASN A 86 -2.26 -10.32 11.22
C ASN A 86 -1.45 -11.40 10.47
N ALA A 87 -0.12 -11.21 10.37
CA ALA A 87 0.77 -12.18 9.75
C ALA A 87 0.73 -13.56 10.43
N GLY A 88 0.52 -13.61 11.76
CA GLY A 88 0.37 -14.85 12.52
C GLY A 88 -0.85 -15.64 12.08
N ALA A 89 -2.02 -14.99 12.06
CA ALA A 89 -3.28 -15.59 11.61
C ALA A 89 -3.18 -16.07 10.14
N LEU A 90 -2.53 -15.30 9.26
CA LEU A 90 -2.31 -15.70 7.88
C LEU A 90 -1.52 -17.01 7.78
N HIS A 91 -0.43 -17.16 8.52
CA HIS A 91 0.38 -18.38 8.53
C HIS A 91 -0.32 -19.59 9.21
N GLU A 92 -1.14 -19.33 10.20
CA GLU A 92 -1.93 -20.37 10.88
C GLU A 92 -3.01 -20.95 9.95
N ARG A 93 -3.78 -20.05 9.30
CA ARG A 93 -4.98 -20.42 8.54
C ARG A 93 -4.74 -20.71 7.08
N CYS A 94 -3.57 -20.32 6.54
CA CYS A 94 -3.22 -20.49 5.14
C CYS A 94 -1.88 -21.20 4.96
N ASP A 95 -1.72 -21.89 3.83
CA ASP A 95 -0.42 -22.30 3.33
C ASP A 95 0.23 -21.10 2.65
N VAL A 96 1.26 -20.55 3.31
CA VAL A 96 1.92 -19.30 2.87
C VAL A 96 3.31 -19.60 2.36
N LYS A 97 3.58 -19.15 1.13
CA LYS A 97 4.91 -19.22 0.52
C LYS A 97 5.40 -17.80 0.24
N SER A 98 6.67 -17.56 0.52
CA SER A 98 7.34 -16.33 0.09
C SER A 98 7.33 -16.23 -1.43
N ASN A 99 6.88 -15.10 -1.96
CA ASN A 99 6.85 -14.82 -3.40
C ASN A 99 7.80 -13.67 -3.72
N ALA A 100 8.74 -13.90 -4.63
CA ALA A 100 9.79 -12.94 -4.95
C ALA A 100 9.66 -12.44 -6.38
N CYS A 101 9.79 -11.13 -6.59
CA CYS A 101 10.07 -10.61 -7.91
C CYS A 101 11.39 -11.18 -8.47
N LEU A 102 11.57 -11.16 -9.79
CA LEU A 102 12.74 -11.72 -10.45
C LEU A 102 14.05 -11.19 -9.85
N LYS A 103 14.89 -12.10 -9.33
CA LYS A 103 16.19 -11.82 -8.68
C LYS A 103 16.11 -10.96 -7.40
N CYS A 104 14.94 -10.81 -6.79
CA CYS A 104 14.78 -10.08 -5.53
C CYS A 104 15.08 -10.99 -4.34
N PHE A 105 16.04 -10.59 -3.48
CA PHE A 105 16.36 -11.35 -2.27
C PHE A 105 15.43 -11.06 -1.09
N MET A 106 14.73 -9.92 -1.11
CA MET A 106 13.79 -9.52 -0.04
C MET A 106 12.54 -10.39 -0.01
N ALA A 107 12.03 -10.80 -1.19
CA ALA A 107 10.92 -11.73 -1.30
C ALA A 107 9.72 -11.37 -0.40
N CYS A 108 9.29 -10.09 -0.45
CA CYS A 108 8.26 -9.53 0.43
C CYS A 108 6.84 -10.00 0.11
N GLY A 109 6.56 -10.48 -1.10
CA GLY A 109 5.25 -10.99 -1.50
C GLY A 109 4.92 -12.33 -0.83
N ARG A 110 3.64 -12.62 -0.74
CA ARG A 110 3.08 -13.87 -0.20
C ARG A 110 2.21 -14.54 -1.26
N LEU A 111 2.43 -15.82 -1.50
CA LEU A 111 1.45 -16.67 -2.17
C LEU A 111 0.74 -17.45 -1.08
N SER A 112 -0.53 -17.17 -0.88
CA SER A 112 -1.31 -17.69 0.26
C SER A 112 -2.48 -18.53 -0.24
N THR A 113 -2.64 -19.74 0.31
CA THR A 113 -3.76 -20.65 -0.01
C THR A 113 -4.55 -20.95 1.25
N VAL A 114 -5.84 -20.69 1.26
CA VAL A 114 -6.74 -20.98 2.39
C VAL A 114 -6.85 -22.47 2.66
N LYS A 115 -6.60 -22.91 3.91
CA LYS A 115 -6.58 -24.34 4.28
C LYS A 115 -7.95 -24.93 4.50
N THR A 116 -8.87 -24.17 5.08
CA THR A 116 -10.17 -24.68 5.58
C THR A 116 -11.30 -23.66 5.35
N GLY A 117 -12.52 -24.03 5.70
CA GLY A 117 -13.68 -23.14 5.63
C GLY A 117 -14.27 -23.00 4.23
N ARG A 118 -15.16 -22.01 4.06
CA ARG A 118 -15.90 -21.80 2.80
C ARG A 118 -15.02 -21.39 1.62
N HIS A 119 -13.86 -20.79 1.91
CA HIS A 119 -12.89 -20.38 0.90
C HIS A 119 -11.72 -21.34 0.74
N LYS A 120 -11.83 -22.58 1.23
CA LYS A 120 -10.77 -23.60 1.10
C LYS A 120 -10.28 -23.72 -0.33
N GLY A 121 -8.96 -23.65 -0.53
CA GLY A 121 -8.30 -23.75 -1.82
C GLY A 121 -8.17 -22.44 -2.58
N LEU A 122 -8.79 -21.35 -2.11
CA LEU A 122 -8.54 -20.02 -2.66
C LEU A 122 -7.06 -19.68 -2.52
N THR A 123 -6.42 -19.34 -3.64
CA THR A 123 -5.00 -18.97 -3.69
C THR A 123 -4.86 -17.58 -4.29
N ILE A 124 -4.19 -16.68 -3.57
CA ILE A 124 -3.92 -15.31 -4.01
C ILE A 124 -2.45 -14.94 -3.83
N GLU A 125 -1.97 -13.96 -4.57
CA GLU A 125 -0.78 -13.21 -4.21
C GLU A 125 -1.19 -12.12 -3.20
N GLY A 126 -0.75 -12.26 -1.95
CA GLY A 126 -1.17 -11.42 -0.84
C GLY A 126 -1.76 -12.24 0.33
N PRO A 127 -2.65 -11.63 1.16
CA PRO A 127 -3.05 -10.23 1.09
C PRO A 127 -1.92 -9.29 1.58
N GLU A 128 -1.86 -8.09 1.02
CA GLU A 128 -0.96 -7.03 1.50
C GLU A 128 -1.59 -6.29 2.70
N TYR A 129 -0.76 -5.61 3.49
CA TYR A 129 -1.21 -4.83 4.64
C TYR A 129 -2.34 -3.85 4.29
N GLU A 130 -2.23 -3.21 3.13
CA GLU A 130 -3.23 -2.22 2.71
C GLU A 130 -4.61 -2.83 2.47
N THR A 131 -4.67 -4.06 1.96
CA THR A 131 -5.92 -4.80 1.82
C THR A 131 -6.47 -5.23 3.19
N ILE A 132 -5.57 -5.68 4.09
CA ILE A 132 -5.96 -6.12 5.43
C ILE A 132 -6.54 -4.96 6.24
N TYR A 133 -5.89 -3.79 6.21
CA TYR A 133 -6.40 -2.62 6.91
C TYR A 133 -7.76 -2.16 6.34
N ALA A 134 -7.87 -2.12 4.99
CA ALA A 134 -9.03 -1.57 4.30
C ALA A 134 -10.30 -2.39 4.59
N PHE A 135 -10.23 -3.70 4.58
CA PHE A 135 -11.37 -4.56 4.89
C PHE A 135 -11.42 -4.97 6.37
N GLY A 136 -10.28 -5.35 6.96
CA GLY A 136 -10.22 -5.76 8.35
C GLY A 136 -10.46 -4.61 9.31
N GLY A 137 -9.65 -3.57 9.25
CA GLY A 137 -9.78 -2.41 10.13
C GLY A 137 -11.01 -1.58 9.84
N LEU A 138 -11.13 -1.03 8.63
CA LEU A 138 -12.21 -0.08 8.32
C LEU A 138 -13.60 -0.70 8.37
N CYS A 139 -13.76 -1.98 7.97
CA CYS A 139 -15.04 -2.68 7.96
C CYS A 139 -15.24 -3.61 9.17
N GLU A 140 -14.28 -3.64 10.11
CA GLU A 140 -14.27 -4.53 11.29
C GLU A 140 -14.41 -6.03 10.92
N LEU A 141 -13.79 -6.49 9.81
CA LEU A 141 -13.76 -7.91 9.44
C LEU A 141 -12.63 -8.63 10.16
N ASP A 142 -12.96 -9.63 10.97
CA ASP A 142 -12.02 -10.38 11.82
C ASP A 142 -11.67 -11.78 11.28
N SER A 143 -11.75 -11.98 9.96
CA SER A 143 -11.35 -13.22 9.29
C SER A 143 -10.41 -12.92 8.14
N ILE A 144 -9.19 -13.47 8.22
CA ILE A 144 -8.19 -13.32 7.17
C ILE A 144 -8.63 -14.00 5.87
N GLU A 145 -9.41 -15.10 5.95
CA GLU A 145 -9.93 -15.82 4.80
C GLU A 145 -10.96 -14.98 4.02
N GLU A 146 -11.81 -14.22 4.74
CA GLU A 146 -12.76 -13.29 4.13
C GLU A 146 -12.04 -12.12 3.46
N ILE A 147 -11.00 -11.60 4.09
CA ILE A 147 -10.16 -10.54 3.51
C ILE A 147 -9.46 -11.04 2.25
N MET A 148 -8.97 -12.29 2.25
CA MET A 148 -8.40 -12.92 1.04
C MET A 148 -9.43 -13.07 -0.08
N HIS A 149 -10.66 -13.42 0.25
CA HIS A 149 -11.75 -13.48 -0.73
C HIS A 149 -12.05 -12.12 -1.34
N LEU A 150 -12.12 -11.07 -0.52
CA LEU A 150 -12.32 -9.69 -0.98
C LEU A 150 -11.15 -9.19 -1.83
N ASN A 151 -9.91 -9.57 -1.50
CA ASN A 151 -8.74 -9.30 -2.34
C ASN A 151 -8.89 -9.92 -3.73
N ASP A 152 -9.19 -11.23 -3.79
CA ASP A 152 -9.41 -11.94 -5.05
C ASP A 152 -10.56 -11.33 -5.88
N LEU A 153 -11.63 -10.95 -5.21
CA LEU A 153 -12.77 -10.29 -5.83
C LEU A 153 -12.38 -8.95 -6.45
N CYS A 154 -11.67 -8.10 -5.71
CA CYS A 154 -11.18 -6.82 -6.20
C CYS A 154 -10.21 -7.00 -7.39
N ASP A 155 -9.29 -7.95 -7.32
CA ASP A 155 -8.34 -8.25 -8.39
C ASP A 155 -9.07 -8.68 -9.67
N ARG A 156 -10.05 -9.57 -9.57
CA ARG A 156 -10.83 -10.04 -10.72
C ARG A 156 -11.73 -8.97 -11.32
N LEU A 157 -12.24 -8.05 -10.49
CA LEU A 157 -13.11 -6.96 -10.94
C LEU A 157 -12.34 -5.69 -11.35
N GLY A 158 -11.03 -5.64 -11.07
CA GLY A 158 -10.20 -4.48 -11.37
C GLY A 158 -10.48 -3.28 -10.46
N VAL A 159 -10.86 -3.53 -9.21
CA VAL A 159 -11.14 -2.51 -8.19
C VAL A 159 -9.97 -2.43 -7.20
N ASP A 160 -9.57 -1.21 -6.84
CA ASP A 160 -8.53 -0.99 -5.82
C ASP A 160 -9.04 -1.35 -4.42
N THR A 161 -8.27 -2.14 -3.65
CA THR A 161 -8.69 -2.63 -2.33
C THR A 161 -8.76 -1.52 -1.28
N ILE A 162 -7.86 -0.53 -1.33
CA ILE A 162 -7.89 0.64 -0.43
C ILE A 162 -9.19 1.41 -0.65
N THR A 163 -9.47 1.77 -1.88
CA THR A 163 -10.71 2.46 -2.27
C THR A 163 -11.95 1.64 -1.88
N ALA A 164 -11.98 0.34 -2.22
CA ALA A 164 -13.12 -0.52 -1.93
C ALA A 164 -13.46 -0.57 -0.43
N GLY A 165 -12.43 -0.73 0.43
CA GLY A 165 -12.64 -0.75 1.89
C GLY A 165 -13.07 0.59 2.46
N ASN A 166 -12.49 1.70 1.95
CA ASN A 166 -12.92 3.05 2.37
C ASN A 166 -14.35 3.37 1.92
N LEU A 167 -14.72 3.02 0.69
CA LEU A 167 -16.09 3.19 0.20
C LEU A 167 -17.08 2.32 0.97
N ALA A 168 -16.70 1.08 1.31
CA ALA A 168 -17.53 0.21 2.15
C ALA A 168 -17.74 0.83 3.56
N GLY A 169 -16.67 1.33 4.18
CA GLY A 169 -16.75 2.02 5.46
C GLY A 169 -17.64 3.26 5.41
N LEU A 170 -17.50 4.12 4.39
CA LEU A 170 -18.38 5.27 4.16
C LEU A 170 -19.85 4.83 3.98
N THR A 171 -20.08 3.77 3.20
CA THR A 171 -21.43 3.22 2.98
C THR A 171 -22.06 2.73 4.27
N ILE A 172 -21.31 2.01 5.11
CA ILE A 172 -21.78 1.55 6.41
C ILE A 172 -22.19 2.74 7.28
N GLU A 173 -21.38 3.78 7.34
CA GLU A 173 -21.72 5.00 8.10
C GLU A 173 -22.94 5.72 7.53
N ALA A 174 -23.08 5.78 6.20
CA ALA A 174 -24.25 6.38 5.55
C ALA A 174 -25.55 5.63 5.91
N VAL A 175 -25.52 4.30 5.91
CA VAL A 175 -26.66 3.46 6.34
C VAL A 175 -26.97 3.69 7.82
N ARG A 176 -25.95 3.65 8.69
CA ARG A 176 -26.13 3.84 10.13
C ARG A 176 -26.70 5.22 10.50
N GLN A 177 -26.42 6.23 9.69
CA GLN A 177 -26.97 7.58 9.85
C GLN A 177 -28.32 7.78 9.12
N GLY A 178 -28.86 6.73 8.48
CA GLY A 178 -30.13 6.82 7.76
C GLY A 178 -30.07 7.69 6.49
N ARG A 179 -28.87 7.87 5.90
CA ARG A 179 -28.69 8.64 4.67
C ARG A 179 -29.07 7.85 3.43
N ILE A 180 -28.85 6.54 3.46
CA ILE A 180 -29.18 5.60 2.39
C ILE A 180 -29.75 4.31 3.00
N ASP A 181 -30.44 3.53 2.17
CA ASP A 181 -30.88 2.18 2.50
C ASP A 181 -30.07 1.16 1.67
N TYR A 182 -29.25 0.37 2.37
CA TYR A 182 -28.48 -0.72 1.77
C TYR A 182 -28.15 -1.76 2.85
N PRO A 183 -28.23 -3.09 2.56
CA PRO A 183 -28.10 -4.13 3.60
C PRO A 183 -26.62 -4.40 3.92
N ILE A 184 -25.96 -3.51 4.64
CA ILE A 184 -24.55 -3.60 5.05
C ILE A 184 -24.36 -3.08 6.48
N ASP A 185 -23.52 -3.75 7.27
CA ASP A 185 -23.02 -3.25 8.56
C ASP A 185 -21.58 -3.76 8.79
N TYR A 186 -20.93 -3.27 9.83
CA TYR A 186 -19.61 -3.72 10.26
C TYR A 186 -19.57 -5.23 10.53
N GLY A 187 -18.46 -5.88 10.20
CA GLY A 187 -18.29 -7.31 10.38
C GLY A 187 -18.99 -8.21 9.34
N GLN A 188 -19.69 -7.66 8.37
CA GLN A 188 -20.47 -8.40 7.37
C GLN A 188 -19.75 -8.58 6.05
N ALA A 189 -18.82 -9.55 5.97
CA ALA A 189 -17.99 -9.78 4.78
C ALA A 189 -18.80 -10.01 3.48
N GLU A 190 -19.94 -10.75 3.55
CA GLU A 190 -20.77 -11.00 2.38
C GLU A 190 -21.45 -9.72 1.85
N SER A 191 -21.86 -8.84 2.74
CA SER A 191 -22.44 -7.55 2.35
C SER A 191 -21.40 -6.63 1.73
N VAL A 192 -20.17 -6.64 2.26
CA VAL A 192 -19.03 -5.91 1.66
C VAL A 192 -18.70 -6.48 0.28
N ALA A 193 -18.67 -7.81 0.11
CA ALA A 193 -18.42 -8.45 -1.19
C ALA A 193 -19.48 -8.04 -2.22
N ARG A 194 -20.76 -8.08 -1.85
CA ARG A 194 -21.87 -7.63 -2.70
C ARG A 194 -21.73 -6.15 -3.09
N LEU A 195 -21.33 -5.29 -2.17
CA LEU A 195 -21.08 -3.88 -2.47
C LEU A 195 -19.98 -3.69 -3.50
N VAL A 196 -18.86 -4.44 -3.38
CA VAL A 196 -17.75 -4.41 -4.37
C VAL A 196 -18.24 -4.86 -5.75
N GLU A 197 -19.08 -5.91 -5.81
CA GLU A 197 -19.69 -6.36 -7.06
C GLU A 197 -20.65 -5.31 -7.65
N ASP A 198 -21.44 -4.64 -6.80
CA ASP A 198 -22.36 -3.58 -7.22
C ASP A 198 -21.60 -2.35 -7.74
N ILE A 199 -20.47 -1.98 -7.13
CA ILE A 199 -19.58 -0.91 -7.61
C ILE A 199 -19.05 -1.26 -8.99
N ALA A 200 -18.48 -2.46 -9.17
CA ALA A 200 -17.91 -2.90 -10.44
C ALA A 200 -18.95 -2.98 -11.56
N ALA A 201 -20.17 -3.42 -11.24
CA ALA A 201 -21.28 -3.55 -12.17
C ALA A 201 -22.13 -2.28 -12.30
N ARG A 202 -21.84 -1.23 -11.53
CA ARG A 202 -22.62 0.03 -11.48
C ARG A 202 -24.11 -0.19 -11.18
N ARG A 203 -24.42 -1.05 -10.23
CA ARG A 203 -25.81 -1.38 -9.83
C ARG A 203 -26.23 -0.59 -8.59
N GLY A 204 -27.40 0.07 -8.66
CA GLY A 204 -27.93 0.81 -7.51
C GLY A 204 -26.94 1.85 -6.97
N ILE A 205 -26.68 1.83 -5.65
CA ILE A 205 -25.69 2.73 -5.03
C ILE A 205 -24.27 2.50 -5.54
N GLY A 206 -23.99 1.35 -6.15
CA GLY A 206 -22.70 1.05 -6.77
C GLY A 206 -22.36 2.00 -7.91
N ASP A 207 -23.33 2.55 -8.65
CA ASP A 207 -23.04 3.57 -9.66
C ASP A 207 -22.59 4.90 -9.04
N THR A 208 -23.21 5.31 -7.94
CA THR A 208 -22.77 6.47 -7.15
C THR A 208 -21.36 6.31 -6.63
N LEU A 209 -21.03 5.16 -6.03
CA LEU A 209 -19.71 4.84 -5.50
C LEU A 209 -18.65 4.73 -6.59
N ALA A 210 -19.00 4.21 -7.76
CA ALA A 210 -18.09 4.09 -8.91
C ALA A 210 -17.66 5.45 -9.50
N ARG A 211 -18.28 6.55 -9.07
CA ARG A 211 -17.87 7.93 -9.40
C ARG A 211 -16.85 8.49 -8.39
N GLY A 212 -16.52 7.72 -7.35
CA GLY A 212 -15.53 8.06 -6.33
C GLY A 212 -16.14 8.66 -5.06
N ILE A 213 -15.30 8.68 -4.02
CA ILE A 213 -15.70 9.05 -2.66
C ILE A 213 -16.28 10.47 -2.56
N CYS A 214 -15.73 11.44 -3.26
CA CYS A 214 -16.23 12.82 -3.25
C CYS A 214 -17.67 12.89 -3.74
N PHE A 215 -17.95 12.26 -4.89
CA PHE A 215 -19.28 12.27 -5.47
C PHE A 215 -20.30 11.58 -4.55
N ALA A 216 -19.96 10.39 -4.03
CA ALA A 216 -20.84 9.66 -3.13
C ALA A 216 -21.13 10.45 -1.83
N ALA A 217 -20.10 11.05 -1.26
CA ALA A 217 -20.24 11.81 -0.03
C ALA A 217 -21.08 13.09 -0.21
N GLU A 218 -20.93 13.79 -1.33
CA GLU A 218 -21.77 14.95 -1.67
C GLU A 218 -23.23 14.54 -1.86
N GLU A 219 -23.48 13.48 -2.64
CA GLU A 219 -24.83 12.97 -2.90
C GLU A 219 -25.55 12.54 -1.62
N TRP A 220 -24.83 11.97 -0.66
CA TRP A 220 -25.37 11.49 0.62
C TRP A 220 -25.34 12.55 1.73
N GLY A 221 -24.83 13.75 1.49
CA GLY A 221 -24.70 14.81 2.48
C GLY A 221 -23.70 14.47 3.58
N MET A 222 -22.59 13.82 3.24
CA MET A 222 -21.52 13.36 4.12
C MET A 222 -20.14 13.91 3.73
N ALA A 223 -20.06 15.00 2.98
CA ALA A 223 -18.81 15.56 2.47
C ALA A 223 -17.80 15.89 3.59
N ASP A 224 -18.28 16.30 4.77
CA ASP A 224 -17.47 16.59 5.95
C ASP A 224 -16.96 15.32 6.70
N GLN A 225 -17.50 14.15 6.38
CA GLN A 225 -17.14 12.87 6.98
C GLN A 225 -16.34 11.97 6.05
N ALA A 226 -16.29 12.30 4.76
CA ALA A 226 -15.54 11.55 3.77
C ALA A 226 -14.02 11.71 3.97
N ILE A 227 -13.33 10.58 4.13
CA ILE A 227 -11.89 10.57 4.41
C ILE A 227 -11.11 10.43 3.11
N HIS A 228 -10.61 11.54 2.61
CA HIS A 228 -9.78 11.60 1.40
C HIS A 228 -8.94 12.87 1.33
N VAL A 229 -7.93 12.87 0.46
CA VAL A 229 -7.22 14.08 0.00
C VAL A 229 -7.27 14.10 -1.51
N LYS A 230 -7.78 15.17 -2.09
CA LYS A 230 -7.95 15.31 -3.56
C LYS A 230 -8.71 14.15 -4.21
N GLY A 231 -9.67 13.55 -3.50
CA GLY A 231 -10.47 12.42 -3.98
C GLY A 231 -9.79 11.04 -3.91
N LEU A 232 -8.58 10.96 -3.33
CA LEU A 232 -7.90 9.69 -3.09
C LEU A 232 -7.98 9.33 -1.61
N GLU A 233 -8.45 8.14 -1.30
CA GLU A 233 -8.56 7.60 0.05
C GLU A 233 -7.17 7.25 0.60
N PRO A 234 -6.91 7.54 1.91
CA PRO A 234 -5.60 7.27 2.49
C PRO A 234 -5.37 5.79 2.77
N ALA A 235 -4.10 5.41 2.72
CA ALA A 235 -3.61 4.11 3.14
C ALA A 235 -3.66 3.92 4.67
N GLY A 236 -3.38 2.73 5.15
CA GLY A 236 -3.58 2.27 6.53
C GLY A 236 -2.67 2.87 7.61
N TYR A 237 -2.38 4.16 7.54
CA TYR A 237 -1.52 4.87 8.50
C TYR A 237 -2.23 6.11 9.04
N ASP A 238 -2.78 6.02 10.25
CA ASP A 238 -3.60 7.11 10.82
C ASP A 238 -2.75 8.36 11.07
N PRO A 239 -3.03 9.47 10.36
CA PRO A 239 -2.26 10.70 10.47
C PRO A 239 -2.44 11.43 11.80
N ARG A 240 -3.45 11.06 12.59
CA ARG A 240 -3.66 11.60 13.95
C ARG A 240 -2.61 11.06 14.92
N VAL A 241 -2.07 9.87 14.64
CA VAL A 241 -0.99 9.21 15.40
C VAL A 241 0.37 9.46 14.75
N LEU A 242 0.46 9.27 13.43
CA LEU A 242 1.67 9.47 12.63
C LEU A 242 1.55 10.80 11.87
N LYS A 243 1.89 11.91 12.53
CA LYS A 243 1.64 13.27 12.01
C LYS A 243 2.39 13.57 10.72
N GLY A 244 3.56 12.94 10.53
CA GLY A 244 4.28 13.03 9.27
C GLY A 244 3.56 12.36 8.10
N MET A 245 2.69 11.37 8.36
CA MET A 245 1.81 10.86 7.30
C MET A 245 0.72 11.86 6.93
N GLY A 246 0.23 12.67 7.88
CA GLY A 246 -0.68 13.78 7.56
C GLY A 246 -0.02 14.79 6.61
N LEU A 247 1.25 15.12 6.85
CA LEU A 247 2.03 15.96 5.94
C LEU A 247 2.18 15.28 4.57
N ALA A 248 2.53 14.00 4.53
CA ALA A 248 2.70 13.22 3.29
C ALA A 248 1.40 13.16 2.46
N TYR A 249 0.26 12.91 3.10
CA TYR A 249 -1.03 12.90 2.42
C TYR A 249 -1.44 14.27 1.88
N GLY A 250 -1.20 15.32 2.66
CA GLY A 250 -1.57 16.69 2.29
C GLY A 250 -0.71 17.28 1.18
N SER A 251 0.61 17.01 1.19
CA SER A 251 1.57 17.57 0.22
C SER A 251 1.63 16.79 -1.09
N SER A 252 1.27 15.51 -1.09
CA SER A 252 1.34 14.68 -2.29
C SER A 252 0.53 15.26 -3.46
N ASP A 253 1.12 15.26 -4.63
CA ASP A 253 0.56 15.74 -5.89
C ASP A 253 -0.75 15.06 -6.26
N ARG A 254 -0.84 13.75 -6.04
CA ARG A 254 -1.99 12.91 -6.43
C ARG A 254 -3.06 12.74 -5.34
N GLY A 255 -2.83 13.25 -4.13
CA GLY A 255 -3.74 13.06 -2.99
C GLY A 255 -3.15 12.18 -1.90
N ALA A 256 -3.97 11.48 -1.11
CA ALA A 256 -3.55 10.71 0.06
C ALA A 256 -2.64 9.51 -0.28
N CYS A 257 -1.43 9.79 -0.76
CA CYS A 257 -0.45 8.80 -1.18
C CYS A 257 0.54 8.45 -0.07
N HIS A 258 0.60 7.18 0.34
CA HIS A 258 1.58 6.71 1.30
C HIS A 258 2.97 6.42 0.71
N LEU A 259 3.10 6.39 -0.63
CA LEU A 259 4.34 6.01 -1.31
C LEU A 259 5.26 7.19 -1.62
N ARG A 260 4.74 8.43 -1.78
CA ARG A 260 5.57 9.58 -2.11
C ARG A 260 6.65 9.84 -1.06
N ALA A 261 6.28 9.82 0.22
CA ALA A 261 7.23 10.01 1.31
C ALA A 261 7.42 8.78 2.21
N THR A 262 6.44 7.87 2.34
CA THR A 262 6.44 6.74 3.32
C THR A 262 6.85 7.16 4.73
N PHE A 263 6.42 8.36 5.17
CA PHE A 263 6.99 9.04 6.34
C PHE A 263 6.59 8.41 7.69
N TYR A 264 5.69 7.42 7.69
CA TYR A 264 5.44 6.56 8.85
C TYR A 264 6.71 5.82 9.32
N LYS A 265 7.64 5.52 8.40
CA LYS A 265 8.86 4.78 8.71
C LYS A 265 9.77 5.54 9.68
N PRO A 266 10.22 6.77 9.41
CA PRO A 266 11.06 7.51 10.35
C PRO A 266 10.37 7.81 11.67
N GLU A 267 9.05 7.99 11.70
CA GLU A 267 8.31 8.19 12.94
C GLU A 267 8.22 6.90 13.78
N LEU A 268 7.92 5.75 13.18
CA LEU A 268 7.89 4.46 13.86
C LEU A 268 9.28 3.99 14.31
N ALA A 269 10.31 4.34 13.56
CA ALA A 269 11.70 4.01 13.90
C ALA A 269 12.31 4.96 14.94
N GLY A 270 11.59 5.99 15.38
CA GLY A 270 12.09 7.00 16.33
C GLY A 270 13.19 7.92 15.77
N ILE A 271 13.38 7.94 14.46
CA ILE A 271 14.30 8.88 13.79
C ILE A 271 13.77 10.30 13.89
N VAL A 272 12.45 10.43 13.79
CA VAL A 272 11.72 11.69 13.98
C VAL A 272 10.65 11.44 15.03
N ASP A 273 10.61 12.28 16.06
CA ASP A 273 9.52 12.23 17.03
C ASP A 273 8.20 12.64 16.34
N LYS A 274 7.20 11.76 16.42
CA LYS A 274 5.90 11.96 15.78
C LYS A 274 5.15 13.19 16.30
N ASP A 275 5.41 13.61 17.54
CA ASP A 275 4.72 14.72 18.21
C ASP A 275 5.47 16.05 18.13
N VAL A 276 6.75 16.07 17.70
CA VAL A 276 7.55 17.27 17.53
C VAL A 276 7.38 17.87 16.13
N ILE A 277 6.95 19.13 16.03
CA ILE A 277 6.74 19.85 14.77
C ILE A 277 8.02 20.51 14.27
N PRO A 278 8.79 21.24 15.13
CA PRO A 278 10.00 21.94 14.67
C PRO A 278 11.00 20.99 14.00
N GLY A 279 11.47 21.38 12.81
CA GLY A 279 12.44 20.60 12.02
C GLY A 279 11.84 19.43 11.19
N LYS A 280 10.61 19.02 11.46
CA LYS A 280 9.98 17.88 10.76
C LYS A 280 9.89 18.10 9.25
N ALA A 281 9.55 19.32 8.80
CA ALA A 281 9.42 19.63 7.38
C ALA A 281 10.74 19.47 6.62
N ALA A 282 11.88 19.82 7.22
CA ALA A 282 13.19 19.67 6.58
C ALA A 282 13.56 18.18 6.41
N VAL A 283 13.32 17.37 7.43
CA VAL A 283 13.53 15.92 7.34
C VAL A 283 12.56 15.28 6.34
N PHE A 284 11.32 15.76 6.31
CA PHE A 284 10.32 15.28 5.35
C PHE A 284 10.75 15.58 3.91
N ALA A 285 11.16 16.81 3.60
CA ALA A 285 11.62 17.19 2.26
C ALA A 285 12.82 16.32 1.80
N GLU A 286 13.82 16.12 2.67
CA GLU A 286 14.95 15.26 2.35
C GLU A 286 14.52 13.81 2.07
N TRP A 287 13.58 13.31 2.86
CA TRP A 287 13.04 11.95 2.69
C TRP A 287 12.25 11.83 1.39
N GLU A 288 11.41 12.80 1.07
CA GLU A 288 10.62 12.85 -0.16
C GLU A 288 11.52 12.97 -1.39
N ASP A 289 12.54 13.87 -1.37
CA ASP A 289 13.52 14.01 -2.45
C ASP A 289 14.18 12.66 -2.79
N ARG A 290 14.67 11.94 -1.77
CA ARG A 290 15.30 10.64 -1.97
C ARG A 290 14.31 9.62 -2.57
N LEU A 291 13.07 9.60 -2.11
CA LEU A 291 12.05 8.70 -2.63
C LEU A 291 11.53 9.10 -4.03
N THR A 292 11.61 10.38 -4.38
CA THR A 292 11.36 10.84 -5.76
C THR A 292 12.37 10.22 -6.74
N LEU A 293 13.63 10.10 -6.33
CA LEU A 293 14.63 9.38 -7.15
C LEU A 293 14.33 7.88 -7.29
N PHE A 294 13.70 7.25 -6.28
CA PHE A 294 13.23 5.88 -6.43
C PHE A 294 12.21 5.73 -7.57
N ASP A 295 11.29 6.67 -7.70
CA ASP A 295 10.34 6.68 -8.81
C ASP A 295 11.04 6.98 -10.14
N THR A 296 11.95 7.96 -10.17
CA THR A 296 12.72 8.33 -11.35
C THR A 296 13.59 7.18 -11.87
N PHE A 297 14.19 6.40 -10.98
CA PHE A 297 15.04 5.25 -11.31
C PHE A 297 14.26 3.93 -11.41
N VAL A 298 12.95 3.95 -11.20
CA VAL A 298 12.08 2.76 -11.18
C VAL A 298 12.53 1.74 -10.13
N LEU A 299 12.95 2.21 -8.95
CA LEU A 299 13.40 1.38 -7.84
C LEU A 299 12.24 0.97 -6.93
N CYS A 300 12.36 -0.21 -6.34
CA CYS A 300 11.37 -0.72 -5.40
C CYS A 300 11.41 0.03 -4.05
N ARG A 301 10.25 0.48 -3.56
CA ARG A 301 10.11 1.19 -2.27
C ARG A 301 10.59 0.40 -1.06
N PHE A 302 10.54 -0.93 -1.08
CA PHE A 302 11.02 -1.75 0.03
C PHE A 302 12.55 -1.71 0.20
N TYR A 303 13.29 -1.25 -0.80
CA TYR A 303 14.74 -1.04 -0.72
C TYR A 303 15.13 0.34 -0.16
N ARG A 304 14.17 1.20 0.22
CA ARG A 304 14.43 2.57 0.70
C ARG A 304 15.33 2.65 1.92
N ASP A 305 15.35 1.62 2.75
CA ASP A 305 16.22 1.55 3.93
C ASP A 305 17.66 1.10 3.57
N LEU A 306 17.81 0.43 2.42
CA LEU A 306 19.08 -0.09 1.89
C LEU A 306 19.74 0.85 0.89
N TYR A 307 18.98 1.71 0.20
CA TYR A 307 19.48 2.65 -0.80
C TYR A 307 19.45 4.07 -0.25
N GLN A 308 20.57 4.46 0.37
CA GLN A 308 20.83 5.83 0.78
C GLN A 308 21.46 6.62 -0.40
N TRP A 309 21.83 7.86 -0.19
CA TRP A 309 22.36 8.73 -1.25
C TRP A 309 23.57 8.15 -1.97
N ASP A 310 24.49 7.53 -1.24
CA ASP A 310 25.71 6.94 -1.82
C ASP A 310 25.39 5.74 -2.71
N GLN A 311 24.45 4.87 -2.29
CA GLN A 311 24.02 3.73 -3.09
C GLN A 311 23.27 4.19 -4.35
N LEU A 312 22.46 5.26 -4.26
CA LEU A 312 21.79 5.83 -5.43
C LEU A 312 22.80 6.44 -6.42
N ALA A 313 23.84 7.13 -5.92
CA ALA A 313 24.93 7.66 -6.74
C ALA A 313 25.69 6.54 -7.46
N GLU A 314 26.01 5.46 -6.75
CA GLU A 314 26.69 4.29 -7.32
C GLU A 314 25.88 3.62 -8.44
N ILE A 315 24.56 3.42 -8.21
CA ILE A 315 23.64 2.89 -9.22
C ILE A 315 23.61 3.80 -10.45
N LEU A 316 23.47 5.12 -10.25
CA LEU A 316 23.39 6.10 -11.34
C LEU A 316 24.68 6.07 -12.17
N ARG A 317 25.83 6.14 -11.52
CA ARG A 317 27.14 6.10 -12.18
C ARG A 317 27.33 4.80 -12.97
N GLY A 318 27.09 3.65 -12.35
CA GLY A 318 27.25 2.36 -13.00
C GLY A 318 26.31 2.14 -14.18
N THR A 319 25.10 2.71 -14.10
CA THR A 319 24.07 2.55 -15.14
C THR A 319 24.28 3.49 -16.32
N THR A 320 24.53 4.78 -16.06
CA THR A 320 24.47 5.86 -17.04
C THR A 320 25.83 6.52 -17.30
N GLY A 321 26.79 6.38 -16.41
CA GLY A 321 28.06 7.11 -16.42
C GLY A 321 27.97 8.52 -15.81
N LEU A 322 26.80 8.96 -15.36
CA LEU A 322 26.65 10.24 -14.68
C LEU A 322 27.23 10.15 -13.27
N ASP A 323 28.16 11.03 -12.97
CA ASP A 323 28.80 11.13 -11.65
C ASP A 323 28.21 12.32 -10.89
N LEU A 324 27.22 12.05 -10.08
CA LEU A 324 26.53 13.03 -9.26
C LEU A 324 26.67 12.66 -7.78
N ASP A 325 27.00 13.65 -6.98
CA ASP A 325 26.93 13.56 -5.52
C ASP A 325 25.48 13.68 -5.00
N ALA A 326 25.29 13.54 -3.70
CA ALA A 326 23.99 13.70 -3.05
C ALA A 326 23.35 15.06 -3.33
N ALA A 327 24.14 16.14 -3.38
CA ALA A 327 23.62 17.50 -3.67
C ALA A 327 23.14 17.61 -5.12
N GLY A 328 23.87 17.05 -6.08
CA GLY A 328 23.47 16.96 -7.48
C GLY A 328 22.18 16.17 -7.68
N MET A 329 22.05 15.04 -6.99
CA MET A 329 20.84 14.21 -7.04
C MET A 329 19.63 14.90 -6.38
N ARG A 330 19.82 15.62 -5.26
CA ARG A 330 18.76 16.42 -4.65
C ARG A 330 18.24 17.51 -5.58
N ARG A 331 19.13 18.18 -6.32
CA ARG A 331 18.70 19.15 -7.35
C ARG A 331 17.82 18.52 -8.43
N ILE A 332 18.13 17.27 -8.86
CA ILE A 332 17.27 16.54 -9.79
C ILE A 332 15.90 16.25 -9.13
N ALA A 333 15.91 15.70 -7.92
CA ALA A 333 14.68 15.38 -7.21
C ALA A 333 13.78 16.61 -7.04
N ALA A 334 14.35 17.76 -6.72
CA ALA A 334 13.60 19.01 -6.55
C ALA A 334 13.01 19.58 -7.87
N THR A 335 13.38 19.04 -9.03
CA THR A 335 12.82 19.43 -10.34
C THR A 335 11.73 18.50 -10.85
N VAL A 336 11.54 17.36 -10.20
CA VAL A 336 10.52 16.36 -10.54
C VAL A 336 9.22 16.64 -9.79
#